data_26a24a87611857689a0dd650032ded30
#
_entry.id   26a24a87611857689a0dd650032ded30
#
_cell.length_a   1.000
_cell.length_b   1.000
_cell.length_c   1.000
_cell.angle_alpha   90.00
_cell.angle_beta   90.00
_cell.angle_gamma   90.00
#
_symmetry.space_group_name_H-M   'P 1'
#
loop_
_entity.id
_entity.type
_entity.pdbx_description
1 polymer ?
#
loop_
_entity_poly.entity_id
_entity_poly.type
_entity_poly.pdbx_seq_one_letter_code
_entity_poly.pdbx_strand_id
1 'polypeptide(L)'
;MTKSGEVVHQALQAFMPQEGGVYDSIVSNPPYFHNSLKNPDERRAQARHTDALPINVLFAHARRLLTPTGTLSIIVPTDNAELYLSEAYLHGFSLCRRCDVRTTPRKMPRRSLLAFALTHGHMVERQEAVLQAADGSRTPWYAALTADFYIR
;
A
#
# COMPACT_ATOMS: atom_id res chain seq x y z
N MET A 1 10.75 14.74 -22.84
CA MET A 1 10.37 13.35 -22.62
C MET A 1 8.90 13.29 -22.24
N THR A 2 8.06 12.87 -23.17
CA THR A 2 6.63 12.67 -22.89
C THR A 2 6.46 11.42 -22.03
N LYS A 3 5.94 11.59 -20.84
CA LYS A 3 5.53 10.46 -19.99
C LYS A 3 4.23 9.90 -20.58
N SER A 4 4.31 8.77 -21.25
CA SER A 4 3.13 8.04 -21.68
C SER A 4 2.65 7.16 -20.52
N GLY A 5 1.41 7.38 -20.10
CA GLY A 5 0.72 6.47 -19.18
C GLY A 5 -0.28 5.63 -19.96
N GLU A 6 -0.33 4.36 -19.66
CA GLU A 6 -1.35 3.44 -20.16
C GLU A 6 -2.36 3.15 -19.05
N VAL A 7 -3.65 3.22 -19.35
CA VAL A 7 -4.72 2.83 -18.43
C VAL A 7 -5.34 1.55 -18.92
N VAL A 8 -5.33 0.53 -18.06
CA VAL A 8 -5.89 -0.79 -18.36
C VAL A 8 -7.04 -1.06 -17.40
N HIS A 9 -8.22 -1.35 -17.94
CA HIS A 9 -9.39 -1.76 -17.15
C HIS A 9 -9.42 -3.28 -17.04
N GLN A 10 -8.75 -3.81 -16.02
CA GLN A 10 -8.57 -5.25 -15.84
C GLN A 10 -8.29 -5.59 -14.39
N ALA A 11 -8.74 -6.75 -13.93
CA ALA A 11 -8.33 -7.28 -12.64
C ALA A 11 -6.83 -7.61 -12.65
N LEU A 12 -6.16 -7.37 -11.52
CA LEU A 12 -4.73 -7.65 -11.38
C LEU A 12 -4.41 -9.11 -11.70
N GLN A 13 -5.29 -10.03 -11.30
CA GLN A 13 -5.14 -11.47 -11.54
C GLN A 13 -5.08 -11.84 -13.02
N ALA A 14 -5.74 -11.06 -13.85
CA ALA A 14 -5.79 -11.27 -15.31
C ALA A 14 -4.76 -10.46 -16.08
N PHE A 15 -4.05 -9.56 -15.41
CA PHE A 15 -3.04 -8.71 -16.04
C PHE A 15 -1.77 -9.51 -16.32
N MET A 16 -1.51 -9.75 -17.59
CA MET A 16 -0.37 -10.54 -18.09
C MET A 16 0.42 -9.71 -19.09
N PRO A 17 1.43 -8.92 -18.66
CA PRO A 17 2.34 -8.31 -19.60
C PRO A 17 3.12 -9.38 -20.35
N GLN A 18 3.59 -9.07 -21.56
CA GLN A 18 4.32 -10.04 -22.41
C GLN A 18 5.59 -10.55 -21.72
N GLU A 19 6.20 -9.77 -20.85
CA GLU A 19 7.37 -10.12 -20.06
C GLU A 19 7.06 -9.98 -18.57
N GLY A 20 7.39 -10.99 -17.77
CA GLY A 20 7.34 -10.90 -16.31
C GLY A 20 8.50 -10.10 -15.74
N GLY A 21 8.34 -9.56 -14.52
CA GLY A 21 9.41 -8.83 -13.84
C GLY A 21 9.82 -7.53 -14.52
N VAL A 22 8.85 -6.77 -15.03
CA VAL A 22 9.10 -5.58 -15.87
C VAL A 22 8.93 -4.25 -15.12
N TYR A 23 8.37 -4.25 -13.93
CA TYR A 23 8.10 -3.03 -13.19
C TYR A 23 9.11 -2.82 -12.07
N ASP A 24 9.64 -1.62 -11.99
CA ASP A 24 10.56 -1.21 -10.90
C ASP A 24 9.81 -0.78 -9.65
N SER A 25 8.57 -0.34 -9.79
CA SER A 25 7.75 0.11 -8.68
C SER A 25 6.28 -0.19 -8.95
N ILE A 26 5.64 -0.79 -7.96
CA ILE A 26 4.20 -0.99 -7.92
C ILE A 26 3.66 -0.24 -6.71
N VAL A 27 2.60 0.54 -6.91
CA VAL A 27 1.92 1.28 -5.86
C VAL A 27 0.47 0.83 -5.81
N SER A 28 -0.04 0.55 -4.63
CA SER A 28 -1.43 0.14 -4.46
C SER A 28 -2.05 0.76 -3.20
N ASN A 29 -3.31 1.14 -3.35
CA ASN A 29 -4.21 1.41 -2.24
C ASN A 29 -5.23 0.28 -2.21
N PRO A 30 -4.89 -0.87 -1.60
CA PRO A 30 -5.75 -2.04 -1.67
C PRO A 30 -7.05 -1.84 -0.91
N PRO A 31 -8.13 -2.51 -1.32
CA PRO A 31 -9.39 -2.46 -0.57
C PRO A 31 -9.19 -3.01 0.83
N TYR A 32 -9.77 -2.32 1.82
CA TYR A 32 -9.60 -2.68 3.22
C TYR A 32 -10.66 -3.68 3.65
N PHE A 33 -10.21 -4.75 4.30
CA PHE A 33 -11.09 -5.64 5.03
C PHE A 33 -11.26 -5.09 6.45
N HIS A 34 -12.47 -4.65 6.78
CA HIS A 34 -12.77 -4.26 8.14
C HIS A 34 -12.86 -5.51 9.03
N ASN A 35 -11.88 -5.69 9.91
CA ASN A 35 -11.94 -6.70 10.97
C ASN A 35 -13.09 -6.48 11.97
N SER A 36 -13.80 -5.35 11.85
CA SER A 36 -14.93 -4.98 12.68
C SER A 36 -16.23 -5.68 12.32
N LEU A 37 -16.29 -6.46 11.24
CA LEU A 37 -17.44 -7.29 10.92
C LEU A 37 -17.51 -8.47 11.89
N LYS A 38 -18.28 -8.30 12.95
CA LYS A 38 -18.50 -9.31 14.00
C LYS A 38 -19.38 -10.45 13.53
N ASN A 39 -20.15 -10.25 12.44
CA ASN A 39 -21.11 -11.20 11.92
C ASN A 39 -20.45 -12.11 10.85
N PRO A 40 -20.51 -13.46 11.01
CA PRO A 40 -20.01 -14.39 10.00
C PRO A 40 -20.65 -14.23 8.62
N ASP A 41 -21.95 -13.82 8.57
CA ASP A 41 -22.66 -13.61 7.31
C ASP A 41 -22.17 -12.37 6.57
N GLU A 42 -21.81 -11.31 7.27
CA GLU A 42 -21.20 -10.12 6.69
C GLU A 42 -19.80 -10.42 6.15
N ARG A 43 -19.03 -11.24 6.86
CA ARG A 43 -17.72 -11.71 6.38
C ARG A 43 -17.84 -12.53 5.10
N ARG A 44 -18.85 -13.40 5.02
CA ARG A 44 -19.14 -14.21 3.81
C ARG A 44 -19.63 -13.33 2.66
N ALA A 45 -20.48 -12.34 2.94
CA ALA A 45 -20.93 -11.40 1.93
C ALA A 45 -19.79 -10.54 1.40
N GLN A 46 -18.89 -10.09 2.27
CA GLN A 46 -17.69 -9.34 1.88
C GLN A 46 -16.71 -10.19 1.07
N ALA A 47 -16.54 -11.46 1.43
CA ALA A 47 -15.71 -12.40 0.67
C ALA A 47 -16.32 -12.76 -0.69
N ARG A 48 -17.66 -12.67 -0.85
CA ARG A 48 -18.36 -12.90 -2.12
C ARG A 48 -18.36 -11.69 -3.04
N HIS A 49 -18.07 -10.49 -2.54
CA HIS A 49 -17.84 -9.33 -3.39
C HIS A 49 -16.50 -9.53 -4.09
N THR A 50 -16.57 -10.06 -5.30
CA THR A 50 -15.44 -10.46 -6.16
C THR A 50 -14.54 -9.29 -6.57
N ASP A 51 -14.92 -8.06 -6.24
CA ASP A 51 -14.14 -6.85 -6.53
C ASP A 51 -13.03 -6.60 -5.49
N ALA A 52 -13.04 -7.33 -4.38
CA ALA A 52 -11.98 -7.23 -3.38
C ALA A 52 -10.74 -7.98 -3.83
N LEU A 53 -9.61 -7.29 -3.83
CA LEU A 53 -8.30 -7.89 -4.05
C LEU A 53 -7.81 -8.52 -2.73
N PRO A 54 -7.78 -9.86 -2.61
CA PRO A 54 -7.24 -10.49 -1.41
C PRO A 54 -5.76 -10.14 -1.20
N ILE A 55 -5.33 -10.05 0.05
CA ILE A 55 -3.96 -9.66 0.38
C ILE A 55 -2.94 -10.61 -0.25
N ASN A 56 -3.16 -11.91 -0.13
CA ASN A 56 -2.28 -12.92 -0.73
C ASN A 56 -2.19 -12.80 -2.26
N VAL A 57 -3.28 -12.45 -2.92
CA VAL A 57 -3.31 -12.24 -4.37
C VAL A 57 -2.49 -11.01 -4.77
N LEU A 58 -2.60 -9.92 -4.01
CA LEU A 58 -1.80 -8.71 -4.25
C LEU A 58 -0.30 -9.05 -4.22
N PHE A 59 0.18 -9.70 -3.17
CA PHE A 59 1.60 -10.03 -3.04
C PHE A 59 2.07 -11.04 -4.08
N ALA A 60 1.28 -12.07 -4.37
CA ALA A 60 1.63 -13.06 -5.39
C ALA A 60 1.81 -12.41 -6.77
N HIS A 61 0.90 -11.54 -7.17
CA HIS A 61 0.97 -10.87 -8.47
C HIS A 61 2.01 -9.75 -8.50
N ALA A 62 2.18 -9.01 -7.42
CA ALA A 62 3.27 -8.03 -7.33
C ALA A 62 4.64 -8.71 -7.49
N ARG A 63 4.83 -9.86 -6.88
CA ARG A 63 6.09 -10.62 -7.01
C ARG A 63 6.42 -10.97 -8.45
N ARG A 64 5.45 -11.47 -9.23
CA ARG A 64 5.69 -11.82 -10.63
C ARG A 64 5.91 -10.63 -11.54
N LEU A 65 5.36 -9.47 -11.18
CA LEU A 65 5.42 -8.25 -11.99
C LEU A 65 6.64 -7.37 -11.70
N LEU A 66 7.20 -7.47 -10.51
CA LEU A 66 8.37 -6.67 -10.11
C LEU A 66 9.67 -7.23 -10.67
N THR A 67 10.56 -6.32 -11.03
CA THR A 67 11.97 -6.65 -11.23
C THR A 67 12.59 -7.14 -9.92
N PRO A 68 13.73 -7.86 -9.94
CA PRO A 68 14.36 -8.35 -8.71
C PRO A 68 14.73 -7.26 -7.69
N THR A 69 14.94 -6.04 -8.14
CA THR A 69 15.24 -4.87 -7.30
C THR A 69 14.05 -3.92 -7.14
N GLY A 70 12.88 -4.29 -7.63
CA GLY A 70 11.68 -3.49 -7.58
C GLY A 70 11.07 -3.42 -6.18
N THR A 71 10.18 -2.45 -5.98
CA THR A 71 9.48 -2.24 -4.71
C THR A 71 7.98 -2.20 -4.90
N LEU A 72 7.28 -2.76 -3.92
CA LEU A 72 5.83 -2.63 -3.76
C LEU A 72 5.54 -1.68 -2.60
N SER A 73 4.84 -0.59 -2.89
CA SER A 73 4.43 0.39 -1.88
C SER A 73 2.91 0.38 -1.75
N ILE A 74 2.43 0.23 -0.53
CA ILE A 74 1.00 0.18 -0.22
C ILE A 74 0.66 1.14 0.89
N ILE A 75 -0.57 1.63 0.88
CA ILE A 75 -1.17 2.38 1.98
C ILE A 75 -2.28 1.53 2.59
N VAL A 76 -2.22 1.34 3.90
CA VAL A 76 -3.16 0.47 4.62
C VAL A 76 -3.59 1.11 5.94
N PRO A 77 -4.74 0.71 6.51
CA PRO A 77 -5.05 1.06 7.89
C PRO A 77 -3.96 0.53 8.82
N THR A 78 -3.54 1.34 9.78
CA THR A 78 -2.48 0.95 10.73
C THR A 78 -2.82 -0.31 11.49
N ASP A 79 -4.10 -0.50 11.84
CA ASP A 79 -4.58 -1.70 12.54
C ASP A 79 -4.41 -3.00 11.73
N ASN A 80 -4.31 -2.89 10.42
CA ASN A 80 -4.11 -4.03 9.51
C ASN A 80 -2.65 -4.23 9.10
N ALA A 81 -1.74 -3.37 9.52
CA ALA A 81 -0.35 -3.40 9.07
C ALA A 81 0.31 -4.77 9.32
N GLU A 82 0.12 -5.35 10.49
CA GLU A 82 0.72 -6.65 10.83
C GLU A 82 0.23 -7.79 9.94
N LEU A 83 -1.03 -7.74 9.51
CA LEU A 83 -1.58 -8.71 8.57
C LEU A 83 -0.87 -8.62 7.21
N TYR A 84 -0.67 -7.42 6.70
CA TYR A 84 0.08 -7.20 5.44
C TYR A 84 1.55 -7.60 5.56
N LEU A 85 2.19 -7.32 6.70
CA LEU A 85 3.57 -7.73 6.95
C LEU A 85 3.71 -9.26 6.93
N SER A 86 2.79 -9.97 7.57
CA SER A 86 2.80 -11.44 7.60
C SER A 86 2.64 -12.04 6.20
N GLU A 87 1.69 -11.53 5.42
CA GLU A 87 1.47 -11.99 4.04
C GLU A 87 2.64 -11.65 3.13
N ALA A 88 3.24 -10.48 3.29
CA ALA A 88 4.43 -10.11 2.55
C ALA A 88 5.57 -11.11 2.75
N TYR A 89 5.80 -11.49 4.00
CA TYR A 89 6.81 -12.49 4.37
C TYR A 89 6.58 -13.83 3.68
N LEU A 90 5.32 -14.30 3.67
CA LEU A 90 4.96 -15.57 3.02
C LEU A 90 5.23 -15.57 1.52
N HIS A 91 5.24 -14.40 0.90
CA HIS A 91 5.49 -14.23 -0.53
C HIS A 91 6.93 -13.81 -0.87
N GLY A 92 7.84 -13.88 0.10
CA GLY A 92 9.25 -13.58 -0.12
C GLY A 92 9.60 -12.09 -0.13
N PHE A 93 8.69 -11.24 0.32
CA PHE A 93 8.96 -9.82 0.50
C PHE A 93 9.53 -9.52 1.88
N SER A 94 10.34 -8.48 1.97
CA SER A 94 10.77 -7.89 3.23
C SER A 94 10.40 -6.42 3.29
N LEU A 95 10.02 -5.95 4.47
CA LEU A 95 9.72 -4.53 4.69
C LEU A 95 11.02 -3.72 4.60
N CYS A 96 11.03 -2.67 3.78
CA CYS A 96 12.16 -1.75 3.67
C CYS A 96 11.87 -0.35 4.21
N ARG A 97 10.59 0.08 4.18
CA ARG A 97 10.18 1.38 4.74
C ARG A 97 8.80 1.26 5.38
N ARG A 98 8.63 1.97 6.50
CA ARG A 98 7.34 2.16 7.15
C ARG A 98 7.18 3.60 7.58
N CYS A 99 6.05 4.20 7.22
CA CYS A 99 5.66 5.52 7.70
C CYS A 99 4.25 5.44 8.29
N ASP A 100 4.12 5.66 9.59
CA ASP A 100 2.83 5.72 10.28
C ASP A 100 2.35 7.17 10.27
N VAL A 101 1.12 7.38 9.80
CA VAL A 101 0.57 8.70 9.54
C VAL A 101 -0.55 9.01 10.52
N ARG A 102 -0.40 10.12 11.25
CA ARG A 102 -1.40 10.71 12.14
C ARG A 102 -2.12 11.85 11.45
N THR A 103 -3.41 11.99 11.70
CA THR A 103 -4.13 13.17 11.20
C THR A 103 -3.66 14.43 11.92
N THR A 104 -3.56 14.38 13.23
CA THR A 104 -3.06 15.47 14.09
C THR A 104 -2.07 14.91 15.11
N PRO A 105 -1.25 15.76 15.76
CA PRO A 105 -0.22 15.28 16.71
C PRO A 105 -0.76 14.47 17.88
N ARG A 106 -2.01 14.69 18.28
CA ARG A 106 -2.63 14.02 19.43
C ARG A 106 -3.31 12.73 19.11
N LYS A 107 -3.60 12.45 17.83
CA LYS A 107 -4.28 11.22 17.41
C LYS A 107 -3.29 10.11 17.21
N MET A 108 -3.74 8.88 17.43
CA MET A 108 -2.97 7.69 17.07
C MET A 108 -2.88 7.57 15.54
N PRO A 109 -1.84 6.93 15.00
CA PRO A 109 -1.74 6.68 13.57
C PRO A 109 -2.95 5.92 13.04
N ARG A 110 -3.46 6.32 11.89
CA ARG A 110 -4.59 5.66 11.22
C ARG A 110 -4.22 4.98 9.92
N ARG A 111 -3.19 5.48 9.26
CA ARG A 111 -2.69 4.92 8.00
C ARG A 111 -1.21 4.63 8.12
N SER A 112 -0.80 3.57 7.49
CA SER A 112 0.61 3.19 7.39
C SER A 112 0.99 3.04 5.92
N LEU A 113 2.07 3.69 5.54
CA LEU A 113 2.71 3.52 4.25
C LEU A 113 3.78 2.46 4.42
N LEU A 114 3.66 1.37 3.67
CA LEU A 114 4.57 0.22 3.74
C LEU A 114 5.22 0.02 2.38
N ALA A 115 6.53 -0.09 2.35
CA ALA A 115 7.26 -0.44 1.15
C ALA A 115 8.01 -1.74 1.35
N PHE A 116 7.85 -2.64 0.39
CA PHE A 116 8.41 -3.99 0.40
C PHE A 116 9.35 -4.20 -0.77
N ALA A 117 10.38 -4.98 -0.55
CA ALA A 117 11.33 -5.39 -1.56
C ALA A 117 11.49 -6.91 -1.57
N LEU A 118 11.96 -7.45 -2.69
CA LEU A 118 12.31 -8.87 -2.82
C LEU A 118 13.73 -9.15 -2.32
N THR A 119 14.53 -8.12 -2.12
CA THR A 119 15.86 -8.21 -1.52
C THR A 119 15.77 -8.26 0.01
N HIS A 120 16.71 -8.93 0.65
CA HIS A 120 16.78 -9.11 2.10
C HIS A 120 18.05 -8.52 2.68
N GLY A 121 18.10 -8.37 4.01
CA GLY A 121 19.31 -7.94 4.72
C GLY A 121 19.52 -6.41 4.81
N HIS A 122 18.56 -5.60 4.36
CA HIS A 122 18.59 -4.15 4.54
C HIS A 122 17.92 -3.72 5.85
N MET A 123 18.31 -2.54 6.32
CA MET A 123 17.65 -1.94 7.49
C MET A 123 16.29 -1.37 7.10
N VAL A 124 15.33 -1.50 8.01
CA VAL A 124 14.00 -0.90 7.82
C VAL A 124 14.06 0.58 8.17
N GLU A 125 13.73 1.43 7.21
CA GLU A 125 13.58 2.87 7.44
C GLU A 125 12.20 3.14 8.05
N ARG A 126 12.17 3.72 9.24
CA ARG A 126 10.93 4.02 9.98
C ARG A 126 10.75 5.52 10.15
N GLN A 127 9.53 5.98 9.92
CA GLN A 127 9.14 7.38 10.03
C GLN A 127 7.74 7.47 10.63
N GLU A 128 7.48 8.54 11.38
CA GLU A 128 6.13 8.99 11.71
C GLU A 128 5.87 10.32 11.01
N ALA A 129 4.66 10.51 10.52
CA ALA A 129 4.24 11.72 9.83
C ALA A 129 2.90 12.21 10.37
N VAL A 130 2.69 13.51 10.31
CA VAL A 130 1.46 14.19 10.73
C VAL A 130 0.94 15.02 9.58
N LEU A 131 -0.37 14.91 9.27
CA LEU A 131 -0.98 15.65 8.18
C LEU A 131 -1.26 17.10 8.52
N GLN A 132 -1.79 17.35 9.73
CA GLN A 132 -2.23 18.67 10.19
C GLN A 132 -1.60 19.00 11.53
N ALA A 133 -1.23 20.27 11.68
CA ALA A 133 -0.87 20.83 12.98
C ALA A 133 -2.11 20.96 13.89
N ALA A 134 -1.89 21.30 15.17
CA ALA A 134 -2.97 21.44 16.14
C ALA A 134 -4.01 22.50 15.74
N ASP A 135 -3.62 23.50 14.95
CA ASP A 135 -4.51 24.56 14.43
C ASP A 135 -5.25 24.17 13.14
N GLY A 136 -5.07 22.94 12.64
CA GLY A 136 -5.69 22.43 11.42
C GLY A 136 -4.95 22.78 10.12
N SER A 137 -3.87 23.53 10.17
CA SER A 137 -3.03 23.82 9.00
C SER A 137 -2.25 22.58 8.58
N ARG A 138 -1.92 22.48 7.28
CA ARG A 138 -1.08 21.41 6.78
C ARG A 138 0.33 21.51 7.36
N THR A 139 0.87 20.36 7.77
CA THR A 139 2.27 20.31 8.16
C THR A 139 3.18 20.54 6.95
N PRO A 140 4.43 21.04 7.16
CA PRO A 140 5.39 21.19 6.07
C PRO A 140 5.61 19.91 5.26
N TRP A 141 5.63 18.76 5.94
CA TRP A 141 5.76 17.45 5.28
C TRP A 141 4.60 17.18 4.31
N TYR A 142 3.36 17.38 4.77
CA TYR A 142 2.18 17.15 3.95
C TYR A 142 2.03 18.18 2.82
N ALA A 143 2.32 19.43 3.11
CA ALA A 143 2.30 20.49 2.11
C ALA A 143 3.30 20.24 0.98
N ALA A 144 4.52 19.85 1.31
CA ALA A 144 5.55 19.52 0.33
C ALA A 144 5.16 18.30 -0.52
N LEU A 145 4.62 17.26 0.12
CA LEU A 145 4.22 16.03 -0.56
C LEU A 145 3.06 16.24 -1.55
N THR A 146 2.16 17.16 -1.26
CA THR A 146 0.93 17.40 -2.03
C THR A 146 0.94 18.67 -2.87
N ALA A 147 2.05 19.40 -2.92
CA ALA A 147 2.16 20.70 -3.59
C ALA A 147 1.74 20.65 -5.06
N ASP A 148 2.04 19.56 -5.76
CA ASP A 148 1.75 19.40 -7.19
C ASP A 148 0.34 18.86 -7.46
N PHE A 149 -0.38 18.42 -6.43
CA PHE A 149 -1.71 17.79 -6.58
C PHE A 149 -2.87 18.74 -6.33
N TYR A 150 -2.64 19.82 -5.58
CA TYR A 150 -3.69 20.80 -5.29
C TYR A 150 -3.60 21.99 -6.23
N ILE A 151 -4.71 22.28 -6.85
CA ILE A 151 -4.88 23.50 -7.66
C ILE A 151 -4.87 24.69 -6.70
N ARG A 152 -4.02 25.64 -7.00
CA ARG A 152 -3.92 26.89 -6.25
C ARG A 152 -5.06 27.84 -6.59
#